data_4a0d30a1422087e691c6db92d1c6e3d4
#
_entry.id   4a0d30a1422087e691c6db92d1c6e3d4
#
_cell.length_a   1.000
_cell.length_b   1.000
_cell.length_c   1.000
_cell.angle_alpha   90.00
_cell.angle_beta   90.00
_cell.angle_gamma   90.00
#
_symmetry.space_group_name_H-M   'P 1'
#
loop_
_entity.id
_entity.type
_entity.pdbx_description
1 polymer ?
#
loop_
_entity_poly.entity_id
_entity_poly.type
_entity_poly.pdbx_seq_one_letter_code
_entity_poly.pdbx_strand_id
1 'polypeptide(L)'
;MMMRLKTLALAAAPVAAVAMMVPQAPVVAQAASPLTQVTAHLKAVNTMVASFRQTDRKGRALTGTMTLKRPGKLRFQYQKGVPLLIVADGRKLNMIDYETGRVDGWPIGNSPLGVLLNPNPDLSRIAKVVRNDSQTLLVQARDPKKPEFGTITLGFAKVSSGPSGLLLQGWTVIDAQNNRTTVKLSGQRFNVPVADSAFTFQRPVKRGKA
;
A
#
# COMPACT_ATOMS: atom_id res chain seq x y z
N MET A 1 -35.92 -37.08 -88.36
CA MET A 1 -35.85 -35.66 -88.22
C MET A 1 -35.21 -35.39 -86.80
N MET A 2 -33.87 -35.26 -86.80
CA MET A 2 -33.07 -35.22 -85.56
C MET A 2 -32.78 -33.75 -85.24
N MET A 3 -33.23 -33.31 -84.11
CA MET A 3 -32.98 -31.96 -83.60
C MET A 3 -31.82 -32.01 -82.55
N ARG A 4 -30.69 -31.43 -82.96
CA ARG A 4 -29.49 -31.37 -82.07
C ARG A 4 -29.62 -30.22 -81.05
N LEU A 5 -29.60 -30.56 -79.76
CA LEU A 5 -29.56 -29.61 -78.69
C LEU A 5 -28.09 -29.19 -78.46
N LYS A 6 -27.78 -27.88 -78.60
CA LYS A 6 -26.46 -27.32 -78.30
C LYS A 6 -26.38 -26.99 -76.80
N THR A 7 -25.51 -27.67 -76.10
CA THR A 7 -25.13 -27.35 -74.67
C THR A 7 -24.24 -26.16 -74.70
N LEU A 8 -24.66 -25.11 -73.94
CA LEU A 8 -23.90 -23.90 -73.68
C LEU A 8 -23.08 -24.13 -72.37
N ALA A 9 -21.77 -24.18 -72.48
CA ALA A 9 -20.86 -24.29 -71.36
C ALA A 9 -20.66 -22.88 -70.71
N LEU A 10 -21.07 -22.72 -69.45
CA LEU A 10 -20.89 -21.52 -68.67
C LEU A 10 -19.52 -21.62 -67.93
N ALA A 11 -18.55 -20.83 -68.38
CA ALA A 11 -17.23 -20.74 -67.72
C ALA A 11 -17.34 -19.92 -66.43
N ALA A 12 -17.12 -20.57 -65.29
CA ALA A 12 -17.00 -19.91 -64.01
C ALA A 12 -15.56 -19.42 -63.80
N ALA A 13 -15.36 -18.11 -63.73
CA ALA A 13 -14.06 -17.49 -63.37
C ALA A 13 -13.88 -17.51 -61.81
N PRO A 14 -12.71 -17.90 -61.30
CA PRO A 14 -12.45 -17.83 -59.86
C PRO A 14 -12.20 -16.38 -59.46
N VAL A 15 -13.00 -15.83 -58.51
CA VAL A 15 -12.73 -14.55 -57.83
C VAL A 15 -11.65 -14.81 -56.77
N ALA A 16 -10.43 -14.34 -57.02
CA ALA A 16 -9.35 -14.34 -56.05
C ALA A 16 -9.65 -13.27 -54.99
N ALA A 17 -10.02 -13.69 -53.77
CA ALA A 17 -10.15 -12.81 -52.63
C ALA A 17 -8.76 -12.41 -52.15
N VAL A 18 -8.35 -11.17 -52.41
CA VAL A 18 -7.14 -10.56 -51.85
C VAL A 18 -7.46 -10.19 -50.39
N ALA A 19 -6.97 -10.99 -49.44
CA ALA A 19 -7.02 -10.65 -48.01
C ALA A 19 -6.09 -9.49 -47.77
N MET A 20 -6.63 -8.28 -47.56
CA MET A 20 -5.87 -7.13 -47.07
C MET A 20 -5.46 -7.39 -45.62
N MET A 21 -4.19 -7.70 -45.40
CA MET A 21 -3.57 -7.66 -44.08
C MET A 21 -3.52 -6.18 -43.60
N VAL A 22 -4.46 -5.80 -42.73
CA VAL A 22 -4.41 -4.53 -42.05
C VAL A 22 -3.28 -4.63 -40.99
N PRO A 23 -2.22 -3.81 -41.04
CA PRO A 23 -1.19 -3.83 -40.01
C PRO A 23 -1.82 -3.41 -38.67
N GLN A 24 -1.85 -4.33 -37.73
CA GLN A 24 -2.25 -3.98 -36.35
C GLN A 24 -1.17 -3.09 -35.73
N ALA A 25 -1.52 -1.84 -35.48
CA ALA A 25 -0.66 -0.94 -34.72
C ALA A 25 -0.37 -1.56 -33.35
N PRO A 26 0.89 -1.49 -32.84
CA PRO A 26 1.21 -2.02 -31.52
C PRO A 26 0.34 -1.31 -30.49
N VAL A 27 -0.44 -2.07 -29.72
CA VAL A 27 -1.16 -1.57 -28.56
C VAL A 27 -0.10 -1.16 -27.53
N VAL A 28 0.18 0.13 -27.44
CA VAL A 28 1.05 0.68 -26.40
C VAL A 28 0.30 0.44 -25.08
N ALA A 29 0.76 -0.53 -24.30
CA ALA A 29 0.22 -0.80 -22.98
C ALA A 29 0.34 0.49 -22.16
N GLN A 30 -0.78 1.13 -21.87
CA GLN A 30 -0.85 2.35 -21.10
C GLN A 30 -0.30 2.08 -19.71
N ALA A 31 0.82 2.70 -19.35
CA ALA A 31 1.45 2.52 -18.05
C ALA A 31 0.41 2.82 -16.95
N ALA A 32 0.26 1.90 -16.01
CA ALA A 32 -0.68 2.07 -14.90
C ALA A 32 -0.42 3.38 -14.16
N SER A 33 -1.47 4.09 -13.78
CA SER A 33 -1.30 5.35 -13.05
C SER A 33 -0.51 5.12 -11.75
N PRO A 34 0.27 6.09 -11.26
CA PRO A 34 1.06 5.93 -10.03
C PRO A 34 0.20 5.53 -8.82
N LEU A 35 -1.03 6.03 -8.70
CA LEU A 35 -1.95 5.63 -7.64
C LEU A 35 -2.43 4.19 -7.79
N THR A 36 -2.66 3.74 -9.03
CA THR A 36 -2.97 2.34 -9.33
C THR A 36 -1.81 1.43 -8.94
N GLN A 37 -0.58 1.83 -9.21
CA GLN A 37 0.62 1.08 -8.83
C GLN A 37 0.76 0.99 -7.31
N VAL A 38 0.52 2.08 -6.55
CA VAL A 38 0.51 2.06 -5.08
C VAL A 38 -0.60 1.15 -4.56
N THR A 39 -1.80 1.23 -5.13
CA THR A 39 -2.92 0.33 -4.74
C THR A 39 -2.56 -1.13 -4.97
N ALA A 40 -1.93 -1.45 -6.10
CA ALA A 40 -1.46 -2.80 -6.42
C ALA A 40 -0.39 -3.26 -5.41
N HIS A 41 0.58 -2.40 -5.07
CA HIS A 41 1.57 -2.68 -4.02
C HIS A 41 0.91 -2.99 -2.67
N LEU A 42 -0.01 -2.12 -2.24
CA LEU A 42 -0.72 -2.32 -0.99
C LEU A 42 -1.53 -3.63 -0.96
N LYS A 43 -2.12 -4.04 -2.07
CA LYS A 43 -2.85 -5.32 -2.21
C LYS A 43 -1.91 -6.53 -2.25
N ALA A 44 -0.74 -6.41 -2.85
CA ALA A 44 0.24 -7.49 -2.97
C ALA A 44 0.96 -7.81 -1.65
N VAL A 45 0.97 -6.87 -0.69
CA VAL A 45 1.63 -7.04 0.61
C VAL A 45 0.62 -7.48 1.67
N ASN A 46 0.53 -8.79 1.92
CA ASN A 46 -0.33 -9.33 2.99
C ASN A 46 0.34 -9.23 4.36
N THR A 47 1.64 -9.53 4.42
CA THR A 47 2.46 -9.36 5.63
C THR A 47 3.76 -8.67 5.30
N MET A 48 4.31 -7.95 6.28
CA MET A 48 5.62 -7.34 6.19
C MET A 48 6.28 -7.30 7.56
N VAL A 49 7.56 -7.64 7.61
CA VAL A 49 8.43 -7.41 8.77
C VAL A 49 9.58 -6.52 8.32
N ALA A 50 9.85 -5.47 9.07
CA ALA A 50 10.89 -4.49 8.76
C ALA A 50 11.50 -3.90 10.03
N SER A 51 12.74 -3.48 9.97
CA SER A 51 13.28 -2.55 10.95
C SER A 51 12.75 -1.16 10.70
N PHE A 52 12.48 -0.38 11.74
CA PHE A 52 12.06 1.00 11.60
C PHE A 52 12.92 1.95 12.43
N ARG A 53 12.99 3.19 11.94
CA ARG A 53 13.47 4.36 12.67
C ARG A 53 12.39 5.43 12.62
N GLN A 54 11.83 5.76 13.78
CA GLN A 54 10.85 6.82 13.95
C GLN A 54 11.54 8.07 14.47
N THR A 55 11.27 9.22 13.87
CA THR A 55 11.81 10.52 14.28
C THR A 55 10.66 11.48 14.52
N ASP A 56 10.64 12.12 15.70
CA ASP A 56 9.65 13.12 16.06
C ASP A 56 10.03 14.53 15.54
N ARG A 57 9.16 15.52 15.79
CA ARG A 57 9.38 16.92 15.38
C ARG A 57 10.62 17.57 16.00
N LYS A 58 11.11 17.03 17.14
CA LYS A 58 12.31 17.51 17.83
C LYS A 58 13.59 16.80 17.39
N GLY A 59 13.50 15.90 16.40
CA GLY A 59 14.62 15.11 15.89
C GLY A 59 14.97 13.90 16.79
N ARG A 60 14.25 13.63 17.87
CA ARG A 60 14.46 12.43 18.70
C ARG A 60 14.08 11.21 17.92
N ALA A 61 14.94 10.20 17.95
CA ALA A 61 14.76 8.99 17.17
C ALA A 61 14.61 7.76 18.07
N LEU A 62 13.62 6.94 17.73
CA LEU A 62 13.39 5.62 18.30
C LEU A 62 13.48 4.59 17.17
N THR A 63 13.99 3.41 17.49
CA THR A 63 14.10 2.30 16.55
C THR A 63 13.37 1.06 17.07
N GLY A 64 13.18 0.10 16.19
CA GLY A 64 12.55 -1.16 16.56
C GLY A 64 12.19 -2.02 15.36
N THR A 65 11.30 -2.97 15.57
CA THR A 65 10.76 -3.85 14.54
C THR A 65 9.29 -3.54 14.30
N MET A 66 8.93 -3.35 13.05
CA MET A 66 7.55 -3.23 12.60
C MET A 66 7.10 -4.57 12.01
N THR A 67 5.94 -5.03 12.42
CA THR A 67 5.26 -6.20 11.84
C THR A 67 3.88 -5.77 11.39
N LEU A 68 3.55 -6.04 10.12
CA LEU A 68 2.25 -5.76 9.52
C LEU A 68 1.63 -7.08 9.05
N LYS A 69 0.34 -7.25 9.27
CA LYS A 69 -0.49 -8.32 8.69
C LYS A 69 -1.87 -7.77 8.35
N ARG A 70 -2.23 -7.85 7.09
CA ARG A 70 -3.56 -7.41 6.64
C ARG A 70 -4.62 -8.47 6.88
N PRO A 71 -5.86 -8.06 7.11
CA PRO A 71 -6.32 -6.68 7.29
C PRO A 71 -6.04 -6.12 8.70
N GLY A 72 -5.68 -4.86 8.77
CA GLY A 72 -5.77 -4.05 10.00
C GLY A 72 -4.77 -4.33 11.12
N LYS A 73 -3.87 -5.30 10.99
CA LYS A 73 -2.95 -5.67 12.08
C LYS A 73 -1.58 -5.04 11.88
N LEU A 74 -1.05 -4.42 12.93
CA LEU A 74 0.23 -3.75 12.95
C LEU A 74 0.84 -3.81 14.34
N ARG A 75 2.16 -3.98 14.43
CA ARG A 75 2.92 -3.87 15.67
C ARG A 75 4.17 -3.04 15.44
N PHE A 76 4.40 -2.03 16.27
CA PHE A 76 5.67 -1.37 16.46
C PHE A 76 6.25 -1.81 17.80
N GLN A 77 7.20 -2.72 17.73
CA GLN A 77 7.97 -3.14 18.88
C GLN A 77 9.24 -2.27 18.94
N TYR A 78 9.26 -1.32 19.85
CA TYR A 78 10.43 -0.48 20.05
C TYR A 78 11.59 -1.27 20.66
N GLN A 79 12.80 -0.75 20.52
CA GLN A 79 14.02 -1.35 21.08
C GLN A 79 13.93 -1.53 22.60
N LYS A 80 14.77 -2.42 23.15
CA LYS A 80 14.85 -2.66 24.59
C LYS A 80 15.11 -1.34 25.34
N GLY A 81 14.42 -1.13 26.45
CA GLY A 81 14.51 0.08 27.27
C GLY A 81 13.52 1.18 26.90
N VAL A 82 12.82 1.07 25.77
CA VAL A 82 11.71 1.97 25.41
C VAL A 82 10.39 1.35 25.90
N PRO A 83 9.73 1.92 26.93
CA PRO A 83 8.53 1.36 27.55
C PRO A 83 7.27 1.64 26.72
N LEU A 84 7.38 1.64 25.41
CA LEU A 84 6.30 1.96 24.48
C LEU A 84 6.05 0.80 23.51
N LEU A 85 4.77 0.53 23.26
CA LEU A 85 4.31 -0.42 22.25
C LEU A 85 3.11 0.18 21.50
N ILE A 86 3.11 0.05 20.16
CA ILE A 86 1.94 0.36 19.35
C ILE A 86 1.45 -0.93 18.70
N VAL A 87 0.16 -1.26 18.88
CA VAL A 87 -0.45 -2.46 18.30
C VAL A 87 -1.81 -2.14 17.71
N ALA A 88 -2.01 -2.50 16.45
CA ALA A 88 -3.33 -2.59 15.84
C ALA A 88 -3.76 -4.06 15.80
N ASP A 89 -4.94 -4.36 16.30
CA ASP A 89 -5.50 -5.71 16.45
C ASP A 89 -6.48 -6.12 15.32
N GLY A 90 -6.65 -5.25 14.34
CA GLY A 90 -7.64 -5.38 13.27
C GLY A 90 -8.86 -4.46 13.44
N ARG A 91 -9.07 -3.91 14.65
CA ARG A 91 -10.20 -3.00 14.98
C ARG A 91 -9.70 -1.67 15.54
N LYS A 92 -8.80 -1.74 16.50
CA LYS A 92 -8.24 -0.57 17.20
C LYS A 92 -6.74 -0.52 17.04
N LEU A 93 -6.24 0.70 16.97
CA LEU A 93 -4.83 1.01 17.16
C LEU A 93 -4.66 1.40 18.63
N ASN A 94 -3.82 0.66 19.36
CA ASN A 94 -3.56 0.87 20.77
C ASN A 94 -2.13 1.36 20.93
N MET A 95 -1.95 2.40 21.73
CA MET A 95 -0.65 2.86 22.21
C MET A 95 -0.54 2.51 23.70
N ILE A 96 0.43 1.68 24.02
CA ILE A 96 0.66 1.16 25.36
C ILE A 96 1.94 1.78 25.90
N ASP A 97 1.81 2.51 27.00
CA ASP A 97 2.92 3.06 27.75
C ASP A 97 3.09 2.25 29.05
N TYR A 98 4.13 1.42 29.09
CA TYR A 98 4.43 0.56 30.22
C TYR A 98 5.06 1.31 31.40
N GLU A 99 5.59 2.52 31.18
CA GLU A 99 6.15 3.35 32.25
C GLU A 99 5.04 3.96 33.10
N THR A 100 4.03 4.55 32.44
CA THR A 100 2.91 5.21 33.11
C THR A 100 1.71 4.27 33.36
N GLY A 101 1.73 3.06 32.81
CA GLY A 101 0.62 2.12 32.89
C GLY A 101 -0.59 2.51 32.05
N ARG A 102 -0.41 3.39 31.08
CA ARG A 102 -1.48 3.94 30.23
C ARG A 102 -1.68 3.15 28.96
N VAL A 103 -2.94 2.98 28.56
CA VAL A 103 -3.32 2.42 27.26
C VAL A 103 -4.33 3.36 26.62
N ASP A 104 -3.91 3.99 25.53
CA ASP A 104 -4.79 4.80 24.67
C ASP A 104 -5.13 4.01 23.42
N GLY A 105 -6.41 3.97 23.06
CA GLY A 105 -6.88 3.21 21.88
C GLY A 105 -7.92 3.99 21.09
N TRP A 106 -7.82 3.93 19.76
CA TRP A 106 -8.78 4.52 18.84
C TRP A 106 -9.03 3.61 17.62
N PRO A 107 -10.19 3.71 16.96
CA PRO A 107 -10.48 2.93 15.76
C PRO A 107 -9.43 3.13 14.67
N ILE A 108 -9.02 2.06 13.97
CA ILE A 108 -7.99 2.12 12.91
C ILE A 108 -8.37 3.10 11.81
N GLY A 109 -9.65 3.14 11.41
CA GLY A 109 -10.14 4.08 10.40
C GLY A 109 -10.07 5.55 10.80
N ASN A 110 -9.75 5.82 12.08
CA ASN A 110 -9.53 7.14 12.64
C ASN A 110 -8.04 7.43 12.83
N SER A 111 -7.20 6.91 11.95
CA SER A 111 -5.75 7.10 11.98
C SER A 111 -5.22 7.29 10.56
N PRO A 112 -4.21 8.15 10.34
CA PRO A 112 -3.51 8.24 9.06
C PRO A 112 -2.93 6.90 8.59
N LEU A 113 -2.59 6.01 9.52
CA LEU A 113 -2.10 4.66 9.23
C LEU A 113 -3.17 3.75 8.62
N GLY A 114 -4.46 4.13 8.68
CA GLY A 114 -5.54 3.41 8.02
C GLY A 114 -5.29 3.18 6.53
N VAL A 115 -4.61 4.09 5.85
CA VAL A 115 -4.21 3.92 4.43
C VAL A 115 -3.32 2.69 4.24
N LEU A 116 -2.39 2.44 5.17
CA LEU A 116 -1.50 1.28 5.12
C LEU A 116 -2.20 -0.01 5.55
N LEU A 117 -3.18 0.07 6.44
CA LEU A 117 -3.80 -1.08 7.08
C LEU A 117 -5.03 -1.60 6.33
N ASN A 118 -5.69 -0.75 5.53
CA ASN A 118 -6.80 -1.15 4.69
C ASN A 118 -6.30 -2.03 3.53
N PRO A 119 -6.84 -3.25 3.32
CA PRO A 119 -6.44 -4.10 2.20
C PRO A 119 -6.90 -3.55 0.84
N ASN A 120 -7.94 -2.72 0.82
CA ASN A 120 -8.52 -2.11 -0.38
C ASN A 120 -8.73 -0.60 -0.19
N PRO A 121 -7.64 0.20 -0.06
CA PRO A 121 -7.78 1.63 0.11
C PRO A 121 -8.27 2.27 -1.20
N ASP A 122 -9.32 3.08 -1.12
CA ASP A 122 -9.71 3.96 -2.23
C ASP A 122 -8.83 5.21 -2.21
N LEU A 123 -7.66 5.09 -2.83
CA LEU A 123 -6.69 6.19 -2.88
C LEU A 123 -7.13 7.32 -3.81
N SER A 124 -8.02 7.06 -4.77
CA SER A 124 -8.44 8.06 -5.76
C SER A 124 -9.13 9.28 -5.11
N ARG A 125 -9.81 9.05 -3.98
CA ARG A 125 -10.57 10.08 -3.28
C ARG A 125 -9.79 10.86 -2.24
N ILE A 126 -8.72 10.26 -1.69
CA ILE A 126 -8.01 10.80 -0.52
C ILE A 126 -6.53 11.06 -0.80
N ALA A 127 -5.99 10.56 -1.91
CA ALA A 127 -4.56 10.62 -2.17
C ALA A 127 -4.24 11.38 -3.45
N LYS A 128 -3.07 12.02 -3.44
CA LYS A 128 -2.47 12.66 -4.61
C LYS A 128 -0.99 12.30 -4.72
N VAL A 129 -0.51 12.22 -5.95
CA VAL A 129 0.92 12.08 -6.24
C VAL A 129 1.58 13.42 -6.02
N VAL A 130 2.58 13.48 -5.15
CA VAL A 130 3.34 14.71 -4.87
C VAL A 130 4.74 14.68 -5.51
N ARG A 131 5.23 13.50 -5.84
CA ARG A 131 6.46 13.28 -6.61
C ARG A 131 6.39 11.96 -7.36
N ASN A 132 6.84 11.96 -8.62
CA ASN A 132 6.95 10.77 -9.44
C ASN A 132 8.09 10.94 -10.45
N ASP A 133 9.27 10.44 -10.10
CA ASP A 133 10.44 10.41 -10.97
C ASP A 133 10.89 8.95 -11.25
N SER A 134 12.05 8.77 -11.86
CA SER A 134 12.57 7.44 -12.22
C SER A 134 12.86 6.54 -11.02
N GLN A 135 13.16 7.11 -9.85
CA GLN A 135 13.57 6.36 -8.65
C GLN A 135 12.54 6.42 -7.51
N THR A 136 11.74 7.48 -7.48
CA THR A 136 10.92 7.81 -6.30
C THR A 136 9.46 8.06 -6.68
N LEU A 137 8.57 7.55 -5.85
CA LEU A 137 7.15 7.88 -5.87
C LEU A 137 6.72 8.31 -4.46
N LEU A 138 6.26 9.56 -4.33
CA LEU A 138 5.67 10.07 -3.09
C LEU A 138 4.17 10.27 -3.28
N VAL A 139 3.39 9.68 -2.40
CA VAL A 139 1.92 9.79 -2.40
C VAL A 139 1.46 10.33 -1.06
N GLN A 140 0.76 11.46 -1.11
CA GLN A 140 0.17 12.10 0.06
C GLN A 140 -1.31 11.74 0.14
N ALA A 141 -1.76 11.28 1.30
CA ALA A 141 -3.17 11.00 1.57
C ALA A 141 -3.68 11.84 2.75
N ARG A 142 -4.90 12.37 2.59
CA ARG A 142 -5.66 13.10 3.60
C ARG A 142 -7.14 12.86 3.35
N ASP A 143 -7.86 12.45 4.35
CA ASP A 143 -9.32 12.37 4.27
C ASP A 143 -9.92 13.77 4.50
N PRO A 144 -10.53 14.41 3.49
CA PRO A 144 -11.12 15.73 3.64
C PRO A 144 -12.32 15.77 4.59
N LYS A 145 -12.96 14.60 4.84
CA LYS A 145 -14.07 14.46 5.79
C LYS A 145 -13.59 14.29 7.23
N LYS A 146 -12.30 14.05 7.43
CA LYS A 146 -11.67 13.80 8.74
C LYS A 146 -10.36 14.57 8.87
N PRO A 147 -10.38 15.91 8.77
CA PRO A 147 -9.17 16.74 8.78
C PRO A 147 -8.38 16.61 10.08
N GLU A 148 -9.03 16.22 11.17
CA GLU A 148 -8.43 15.97 12.48
C GLU A 148 -7.40 14.84 12.49
N PHE A 149 -7.43 13.94 11.51
CA PHE A 149 -6.42 12.86 11.40
C PHE A 149 -5.15 13.29 10.69
N GLY A 150 -5.13 14.52 10.16
CA GLY A 150 -3.95 15.08 9.53
C GLY A 150 -3.66 14.48 8.16
N THR A 151 -2.37 14.37 7.83
CA THR A 151 -1.89 13.97 6.51
C THR A 151 -0.82 12.90 6.65
N ILE A 152 -0.86 11.87 5.80
CA ILE A 152 0.24 10.90 5.65
C ILE A 152 0.84 11.03 4.26
N THR A 153 2.17 11.05 4.18
CA THR A 153 2.92 10.98 2.92
C THR A 153 3.71 9.69 2.90
N LEU A 154 3.35 8.78 2.01
CA LEU A 154 4.04 7.51 1.77
C LEU A 154 5.18 7.73 0.77
N GLY A 155 6.36 7.19 1.07
CA GLY A 155 7.52 7.23 0.19
C GLY A 155 7.88 5.84 -0.30
N PHE A 156 7.97 5.68 -1.62
CA PHE A 156 8.36 4.45 -2.27
C PHE A 156 9.61 4.66 -3.12
N ALA A 157 10.52 3.68 -3.10
CA ALA A 157 11.50 3.52 -4.16
C ALA A 157 10.90 2.67 -5.28
N LYS A 158 11.20 3.01 -6.52
CA LYS A 158 10.85 2.20 -7.70
C LYS A 158 11.93 1.16 -7.90
N VAL A 159 11.59 -0.10 -7.64
CA VAL A 159 12.51 -1.25 -7.73
C VAL A 159 11.76 -2.45 -8.32
N SER A 160 12.32 -3.07 -9.34
CA SER A 160 11.68 -4.20 -10.04
C SER A 160 11.44 -5.42 -9.13
N SER A 161 12.25 -5.62 -8.12
CA SER A 161 12.14 -6.71 -7.15
C SER A 161 11.08 -6.47 -6.07
N GLY A 162 10.53 -5.26 -5.97
CA GLY A 162 9.48 -4.94 -5.00
C GLY A 162 8.08 -5.35 -5.46
N PRO A 163 7.14 -5.58 -4.52
CA PRO A 163 5.75 -5.84 -4.87
C PRO A 163 5.19 -4.73 -5.76
N SER A 164 4.71 -5.09 -6.96
CA SER A 164 4.23 -4.17 -7.99
C SER A 164 5.28 -3.10 -8.41
N GLY A 165 6.57 -3.43 -8.37
CA GLY A 165 7.65 -2.53 -8.77
C GLY A 165 7.94 -1.42 -7.76
N LEU A 166 7.46 -1.54 -6.52
CA LEU A 166 7.63 -0.54 -5.47
C LEU A 166 8.18 -1.16 -4.18
N LEU A 167 9.01 -0.39 -3.47
CA LEU A 167 9.49 -0.69 -2.13
C LEU A 167 9.10 0.47 -1.20
N LEU A 168 8.22 0.23 -0.22
CA LEU A 168 7.84 1.24 0.76
C LEU A 168 9.05 1.58 1.63
N GLN A 169 9.58 2.80 1.47
CA GLN A 169 10.73 3.31 2.24
C GLN A 169 10.32 3.86 3.61
N GLY A 170 9.04 4.18 3.77
CA GLY A 170 8.50 4.75 4.99
C GLY A 170 7.42 5.79 4.72
N TRP A 171 7.14 6.61 5.73
CA TRP A 171 6.14 7.67 5.64
C TRP A 171 6.40 8.80 6.61
N THR A 172 5.76 9.93 6.35
CA THR A 172 5.67 11.07 7.26
C THR A 172 4.20 11.33 7.58
N VAL A 173 3.88 11.45 8.86
CA VAL A 173 2.57 11.92 9.34
C VAL A 173 2.73 13.35 9.85
N ILE A 174 1.78 14.20 9.48
CA ILE A 174 1.57 15.52 10.09
C ILE A 174 0.17 15.49 10.69
N ASP A 175 0.08 15.55 12.01
CA ASP A 175 -1.19 15.52 12.72
C ASP A 175 -1.92 16.87 12.68
N ALA A 176 -3.12 16.95 13.27
CA ALA A 176 -3.91 18.18 13.29
C ALA A 176 -3.24 19.32 14.10
N GLN A 177 -2.32 18.99 15.01
CA GLN A 177 -1.54 19.95 15.80
C GLN A 177 -0.22 20.33 15.12
N ASN A 178 -0.04 19.95 13.83
CA ASN A 178 1.17 20.17 13.05
C ASN A 178 2.43 19.48 13.62
N ASN A 179 2.27 18.40 14.40
CA ASN A 179 3.40 17.59 14.80
C ASN A 179 3.80 16.66 13.67
N ARG A 180 5.08 16.67 13.34
CA ARG A 180 5.65 15.79 12.32
C ARG A 180 6.24 14.54 12.97
N THR A 181 5.86 13.39 12.46
CA THR A 181 6.48 12.10 12.77
C THR A 181 6.90 11.43 11.47
N THR A 182 8.17 11.07 11.36
CA THR A 182 8.70 10.36 10.19
C THR A 182 9.12 8.95 10.59
N VAL A 183 8.68 7.96 9.83
CA VAL A 183 9.10 6.56 9.96
C VAL A 183 9.84 6.17 8.70
N LYS A 184 11.09 5.71 8.85
CA LYS A 184 11.89 5.09 7.79
C LYS A 184 11.94 3.59 8.02
N LEU A 185 11.84 2.80 6.96
CA LEU A 185 11.89 1.35 6.98
C LEU A 185 13.17 0.84 6.33
N SER A 186 13.67 -0.29 6.81
CA SER A 186 14.79 -1.01 6.23
C SER A 186 14.65 -2.51 6.45
N GLY A 187 15.31 -3.33 5.58
CA GLY A 187 15.27 -4.78 5.71
C GLY A 187 13.87 -5.37 5.57
N GLN A 188 13.03 -4.81 4.69
CA GLN A 188 11.65 -5.25 4.50
C GLN A 188 11.61 -6.68 3.94
N ARG A 189 10.88 -7.55 4.62
CA ARG A 189 10.54 -8.89 4.18
C ARG A 189 9.04 -8.99 4.00
N PHE A 190 8.61 -9.22 2.78
CA PHE A 190 7.21 -9.27 2.39
C PHE A 190 6.67 -10.69 2.40
N ASN A 191 5.40 -10.83 2.70
CA ASN A 191 4.62 -12.08 2.62
C ASN A 191 5.25 -13.24 3.40
N VAL A 192 5.96 -12.92 4.49
CA VAL A 192 6.50 -13.90 5.42
C VAL A 192 5.42 -14.39 6.41
N PRO A 193 5.52 -15.62 6.94
CA PRO A 193 4.59 -16.10 7.97
C PRO A 193 4.61 -15.19 9.22
N VAL A 194 3.44 -14.75 9.67
CA VAL A 194 3.26 -13.96 10.89
C VAL A 194 2.07 -14.53 11.67
N ALA A 195 2.32 -14.98 12.90
CA ALA A 195 1.28 -15.48 13.80
C ALA A 195 0.36 -14.35 14.29
N ASP A 196 -0.91 -14.64 14.51
CA ASP A 196 -1.87 -13.65 15.02
C ASP A 196 -1.57 -13.20 16.45
N SER A 197 -0.94 -14.05 17.24
CA SER A 197 -0.43 -13.73 18.59
C SER A 197 0.56 -12.57 18.60
N ALA A 198 1.24 -12.27 17.49
CA ALA A 198 2.11 -11.10 17.37
C ALA A 198 1.38 -9.77 17.59
N PHE A 199 0.05 -9.74 17.47
CA PHE A 199 -0.76 -8.52 17.57
C PHE A 199 -1.56 -8.44 18.89
N THR A 200 -1.18 -9.23 19.87
CA THR A 200 -1.67 -9.14 21.24
C THR A 200 -0.68 -8.37 22.11
N PHE A 201 -1.15 -7.88 23.24
CA PHE A 201 -0.30 -7.23 24.25
C PHE A 201 -0.79 -7.53 25.66
N GLN A 202 0.12 -7.52 26.62
CA GLN A 202 -0.23 -7.57 28.04
C GLN A 202 -0.56 -6.15 28.51
N ARG A 203 -1.69 -6.01 29.21
CA ARG A 203 -2.02 -4.72 29.81
C ARG A 203 -1.01 -4.38 30.91
N PRO A 204 -0.48 -3.15 30.93
CA PRO A 204 0.39 -2.75 32.00
C PRO A 204 -0.37 -2.75 33.34
N VAL A 205 0.31 -3.16 34.40
CA VAL A 205 -0.23 -3.02 35.76
C VAL A 205 -0.19 -1.54 36.12
N LYS A 206 -1.32 -0.95 36.52
CA LYS A 206 -1.32 0.41 37.05
C LYS A 206 -0.44 0.44 38.29
N ARG A 207 0.69 1.12 38.24
CA ARG A 207 1.44 1.43 39.45
C ARG A 207 0.58 2.38 40.26
N GLY A 208 0.11 1.91 41.44
CA GLY A 208 -0.58 2.76 42.40
C GLY A 208 0.31 3.98 42.67
N LYS A 209 -0.30 5.17 42.77
CA LYS A 209 0.41 6.33 43.31
C LYS A 209 0.86 5.96 44.73
N ALA A 210 2.19 5.88 44.90
CA ALA A 210 2.76 5.86 46.24
C ALA A 210 2.53 7.24 46.91
#